data_b51d690c24639923601538db777a4e79
#
_entry.id   b51d690c24639923601538db777a4e79
#
_cell.length_a   1.000
_cell.length_b   1.000
_cell.length_c   1.000
_cell.angle_alpha   90.00
_cell.angle_beta   90.00
_cell.angle_gamma   90.00
#
_symmetry.space_group_name_H-M   'P 1'
#
loop_
_entity.id
_entity.type
_entity.pdbx_description
1 polymer ?
#
loop_
_entity_poly.entity_id
_entity_poly.type
_entity_poly.pdbx_seq_one_letter_code
_entity_poly.pdbx_strand_id
1 'polypeptide(L)'
;LNSEEEALAKARAEGRPVIVDFWADWCTACKELDKIAWSHPAVREEAARFVAVKLDGSEETPAFQAAYEKYGIVGMPTVIFIDSSGKEHPERVMTAIGPDEMVKKLRAIQ
;
A
#
# COMPACT_ATOMS: atom_id res chain seq x y z
N LEU A 1 4.06 5.20 8.38
CA LEU A 1 4.13 6.60 7.96
C LEU A 1 2.78 7.07 7.46
N ASN A 2 2.51 8.36 7.60
CA ASN A 2 1.22 8.95 7.22
C ASN A 2 1.30 9.83 5.98
N SER A 3 2.50 10.00 5.41
CA SER A 3 2.72 10.86 4.26
C SER A 3 3.41 10.08 3.15
N GLU A 4 2.84 10.16 1.97
CA GLU A 4 3.40 9.53 0.78
C GLU A 4 4.81 10.08 0.50
N GLU A 5 4.99 11.40 0.63
CA GLU A 5 6.28 12.02 0.40
C GLU A 5 7.35 11.52 1.36
N GLU A 6 7.00 11.42 2.64
CA GLU A 6 7.92 10.91 3.66
C GLU A 6 8.30 9.45 3.39
N ALA A 7 7.32 8.63 3.00
CA ALA A 7 7.55 7.23 2.69
C ALA A 7 8.49 7.06 1.50
N LEU A 8 8.27 7.83 0.44
CA LEU A 8 9.12 7.77 -0.75
C LEU A 8 10.54 8.25 -0.45
N ALA A 9 10.68 9.32 0.34
CA ALA A 9 11.98 9.84 0.73
C ALA A 9 12.76 8.83 1.58
N LYS A 10 12.09 8.21 2.55
CA LYS A 10 12.69 7.19 3.41
C LYS A 10 13.13 5.97 2.58
N ALA A 11 12.26 5.51 1.70
CA ALA A 11 12.54 4.36 0.86
C ALA A 11 13.75 4.61 -0.05
N ARG A 12 13.83 5.80 -0.63
CA ARG A 12 14.95 6.18 -1.48
C ARG A 12 16.26 6.21 -0.69
N ALA A 13 16.22 6.78 0.51
CA ALA A 13 17.39 6.86 1.38
C ALA A 13 17.88 5.48 1.83
N GLU A 14 16.97 4.53 2.01
CA GLU A 14 17.27 3.19 2.54
C GLU A 14 17.34 2.11 1.46
N GLY A 15 17.05 2.45 0.21
CA GLY A 15 17.04 1.47 -0.89
C GLY A 15 15.95 0.42 -0.72
N ARG A 16 14.79 0.80 -0.19
CA ARG A 16 13.68 -0.10 0.12
C ARG A 16 12.51 0.11 -0.82
N PRO A 17 11.72 -0.96 -1.10
CA PRO A 17 10.46 -0.79 -1.83
C PRO A 17 9.38 -0.19 -0.94
N VAL A 18 8.28 0.24 -1.54
CA VAL A 18 7.20 0.97 -0.85
C VAL A 18 5.86 0.26 -1.08
N ILE A 19 5.05 0.23 -0.02
CA ILE A 19 3.64 -0.13 -0.09
C ILE A 19 2.85 1.16 0.15
N VAL A 20 2.00 1.54 -0.80
CA VAL A 20 1.09 2.67 -0.64
C VAL A 20 -0.32 2.11 -0.57
N ASP A 21 -0.94 2.19 0.60
CA ASP A 21 -2.26 1.62 0.88
C ASP A 21 -3.29 2.74 1.00
N PHE A 22 -4.16 2.83 -0.01
CA PHE A 22 -5.29 3.77 0.00
C PHE A 22 -6.48 3.08 0.67
N TRP A 23 -6.92 3.62 1.80
CA TRP A 23 -8.01 3.03 2.56
C TRP A 23 -8.92 4.09 3.18
N ALA A 24 -10.04 3.67 3.73
CA ALA A 24 -10.94 4.54 4.48
C ALA A 24 -11.69 3.70 5.52
N ASP A 25 -12.14 4.33 6.60
CA ASP A 25 -12.84 3.63 7.67
C ASP A 25 -14.23 3.11 7.26
N TRP A 26 -14.83 3.72 6.22
CA TRP A 26 -16.10 3.28 5.66
C TRP A 26 -15.95 2.18 4.60
N CYS A 27 -14.73 1.79 4.26
CA CYS A 27 -14.44 0.80 3.22
C CYS A 27 -14.39 -0.60 3.82
N THR A 28 -15.45 -1.39 3.61
CA THR A 28 -15.54 -2.76 4.14
C THR A 28 -14.41 -3.66 3.63
N ALA A 29 -14.13 -3.60 2.34
CA ALA A 29 -13.07 -4.42 1.74
C ALA A 29 -11.68 -4.03 2.26
N CYS A 30 -11.45 -2.75 2.58
CA CYS A 30 -10.21 -2.30 3.20
C CYS A 30 -10.03 -2.94 4.58
N LYS A 31 -11.10 -2.99 5.37
CA LYS A 31 -11.09 -3.60 6.69
C LYS A 31 -10.87 -5.11 6.61
N GLU A 32 -11.47 -5.78 5.62
CA GLU A 32 -11.24 -7.20 5.39
C GLU A 32 -9.78 -7.46 5.04
N LEU A 33 -9.19 -6.63 4.18
CA LEU A 33 -7.79 -6.75 3.80
C LEU A 33 -6.87 -6.61 5.02
N ASP A 34 -7.14 -5.63 5.88
CA ASP A 34 -6.40 -5.45 7.13
C ASP A 34 -6.52 -6.67 8.04
N LYS A 35 -7.73 -7.20 8.18
CA LYS A 35 -8.01 -8.30 9.09
C LYS A 35 -7.45 -9.65 8.58
N ILE A 36 -7.56 -9.91 7.30
CA ILE A 36 -7.24 -11.22 6.73
C ILE A 36 -5.80 -11.30 6.23
N ALA A 37 -5.34 -10.28 5.51
CA ALA A 37 -4.01 -10.29 4.90
C ALA A 37 -2.98 -9.55 5.73
N TRP A 38 -3.17 -8.25 5.97
CA TRP A 38 -2.13 -7.44 6.62
C TRP A 38 -1.83 -7.86 8.06
N SER A 39 -2.80 -8.46 8.75
CA SER A 39 -2.59 -8.95 10.12
C SER A 39 -1.90 -10.30 10.18
N HIS A 40 -1.81 -11.02 9.06
CA HIS A 40 -1.24 -12.36 9.03
C HIS A 40 0.29 -12.31 9.22
N PRO A 41 0.86 -13.16 10.10
CA PRO A 41 2.30 -13.12 10.40
C PRO A 41 3.20 -13.25 9.16
N ALA A 42 2.86 -14.13 8.22
CA ALA A 42 3.66 -14.31 7.01
C ALA A 42 3.67 -13.06 6.14
N VAL A 43 2.54 -12.35 6.06
CA VAL A 43 2.44 -11.09 5.31
C VAL A 43 3.24 -10.01 6.00
N ARG A 44 3.14 -9.91 7.33
CA ARG A 44 3.89 -8.92 8.11
C ARG A 44 5.38 -9.12 7.97
N GLU A 45 5.83 -10.37 7.94
CA GLU A 45 7.24 -10.69 7.76
C GLU A 45 7.76 -10.21 6.41
N GLU A 46 7.03 -10.50 5.33
CA GLU A 46 7.42 -10.02 3.99
C GLU A 46 7.32 -8.51 3.87
N ALA A 47 6.30 -7.90 4.47
CA ALA A 47 6.09 -6.45 4.41
C ALA A 47 7.15 -5.68 5.18
N ALA A 48 7.86 -6.32 6.11
CA ALA A 48 8.87 -5.65 6.94
C ALA A 48 10.03 -5.05 6.14
N ARG A 49 10.32 -5.58 4.95
CA ARG A 49 11.38 -5.01 4.09
C ARG A 49 10.91 -3.79 3.30
N PHE A 50 9.62 -3.50 3.31
CA PHE A 50 9.02 -2.34 2.63
C PHE A 50 8.93 -1.16 3.57
N VAL A 51 8.93 0.05 2.99
CA VAL A 51 8.41 1.22 3.69
C VAL A 51 6.93 1.27 3.38
N ALA A 52 6.09 1.16 4.39
CA ALA A 52 4.64 1.15 4.20
C ALA A 52 4.03 2.48 4.62
N VAL A 53 3.15 3.01 3.80
CA VAL A 53 2.36 4.20 4.11
C VAL A 53 0.89 3.90 3.87
N LYS A 54 0.06 4.30 4.84
CA LYS A 54 -1.38 4.13 4.76
C LYS A 54 -2.00 5.51 4.60
N LEU A 55 -2.65 5.72 3.46
CA LEU A 55 -3.27 7.01 3.15
C LEU A 55 -4.76 6.92 3.46
N ASP A 56 -5.17 7.61 4.50
CA ASP A 56 -6.52 7.55 5.04
C ASP A 56 -7.43 8.53 4.31
N GLY A 57 -8.41 7.99 3.57
CA GLY A 57 -9.41 8.76 2.85
C GLY A 57 -10.74 8.85 3.58
N SER A 58 -10.79 8.55 4.89
CA SER A 58 -12.02 8.65 5.69
C SER A 58 -12.56 10.07 5.68
N GLU A 59 -11.66 11.06 5.64
CA GLU A 59 -12.01 12.46 5.41
C GLU A 59 -11.23 12.90 4.18
N GLU A 60 -11.89 13.64 3.28
CA GLU A 60 -11.22 14.17 2.10
C GLU A 60 -10.31 15.33 2.49
N THR A 61 -9.03 15.19 2.20
CA THR A 61 -8.04 16.25 2.42
C THR A 61 -7.36 16.55 1.08
N PRO A 62 -6.80 17.76 0.90
CA PRO A 62 -6.06 18.08 -0.32
C PRO A 62 -4.90 17.12 -0.58
N ALA A 63 -4.19 16.70 0.47
CA ALA A 63 -3.06 15.77 0.34
C ALA A 63 -3.52 14.39 -0.15
N PHE A 64 -4.63 13.87 0.42
CA PHE A 64 -5.19 12.60 -0.02
C PHE A 64 -5.66 12.68 -1.46
N GLN A 65 -6.38 13.75 -1.80
CA GLN A 65 -6.90 13.96 -3.15
C GLN A 65 -5.77 14.04 -4.18
N ALA A 66 -4.70 14.74 -3.86
CA ALA A 66 -3.53 14.85 -4.74
C ALA A 66 -2.89 13.49 -5.01
N ALA A 67 -2.72 12.67 -3.98
CA ALA A 67 -2.17 11.31 -4.14
C ALA A 67 -3.13 10.42 -4.94
N TYR A 68 -4.42 10.54 -4.66
CA TYR A 68 -5.46 9.78 -5.36
C TYR A 68 -5.40 10.04 -6.87
N GLU A 69 -5.29 11.31 -7.26
CA GLU A 69 -5.18 11.71 -8.67
C GLU A 69 -3.83 11.31 -9.27
N LYS A 70 -2.76 11.49 -8.52
CA LYS A 70 -1.40 11.15 -8.97
C LYS A 70 -1.29 9.70 -9.44
N TYR A 71 -1.89 8.78 -8.70
CA TYR A 71 -1.83 7.36 -9.01
C TYR A 71 -3.02 6.87 -9.83
N GLY A 72 -3.94 7.76 -10.21
CA GLY A 72 -5.11 7.39 -11.00
C GLY A 72 -6.00 6.39 -10.28
N ILE A 73 -6.24 6.60 -8.98
CA ILE A 73 -7.05 5.68 -8.18
C ILE A 73 -8.52 5.85 -8.55
N VAL A 74 -9.24 4.73 -8.70
CA VAL A 74 -10.64 4.73 -9.07
C VAL A 74 -11.54 4.10 -8.02
N GLY A 75 -11.00 3.76 -6.86
CA GLY A 75 -11.76 3.16 -5.78
C GLY A 75 -10.85 2.58 -4.71
N MET A 76 -11.43 2.13 -3.62
CA MET A 76 -10.71 1.54 -2.50
C MET A 76 -11.29 0.17 -2.17
N PRO A 77 -10.47 -0.80 -1.74
CA PRO A 77 -9.05 -0.64 -1.49
C PRO A 77 -8.25 -0.53 -2.79
N THR A 78 -7.15 0.20 -2.74
CA THR A 78 -6.13 0.13 -3.77
C THR A 78 -4.79 0.15 -3.07
N VAL A 79 -4.00 -0.89 -3.28
CA VAL A 79 -2.64 -0.99 -2.74
C VAL A 79 -1.68 -0.97 -3.91
N ILE A 80 -0.73 -0.05 -3.87
CA ILE A 80 0.27 0.15 -4.90
C ILE A 80 1.61 -0.30 -4.34
N PHE A 81 2.41 -0.96 -5.17
CA PHE A 81 3.76 -1.39 -4.83
C PHE A 81 4.76 -0.64 -5.70
N ILE A 82 5.76 -0.06 -5.07
CA ILE A 82 6.84 0.66 -5.77
C ILE A 82 8.14 -0.06 -5.42
N ASP A 83 8.89 -0.48 -6.44
CA ASP A 83 10.12 -1.22 -6.19
C ASP A 83 11.25 -0.30 -5.68
N SER A 84 12.37 -0.89 -5.29
CA SER A 84 13.49 -0.14 -4.72
C SER A 84 14.14 0.83 -5.70
N SER A 85 13.85 0.72 -7.00
CA SER A 85 14.32 1.67 -8.01
C SER A 85 13.37 2.86 -8.17
N GLY A 86 12.23 2.85 -7.50
CA GLY A 86 11.24 3.92 -7.58
C GLY A 86 10.19 3.71 -8.66
N LYS A 87 10.15 2.53 -9.26
CA LYS A 87 9.20 2.22 -10.33
C LYS A 87 7.97 1.51 -9.77
N GLU A 88 6.78 1.99 -10.14
CA GLU A 88 5.54 1.34 -9.74
C GLU A 88 5.41 -0.02 -10.41
N HIS A 89 5.09 -1.06 -9.62
CA HIS A 89 4.79 -2.40 -10.13
C HIS A 89 3.45 -2.36 -10.88
N PRO A 90 3.33 -3.03 -12.03
CA PRO A 90 2.10 -2.98 -12.83
C PRO A 90 0.88 -3.60 -12.16
N GLU A 91 1.06 -4.54 -11.24
CA GLU A 91 -0.06 -5.15 -10.53
C GLU A 91 -0.36 -4.40 -9.25
N ARG A 92 -1.65 -4.10 -9.04
CA ARG A 92 -2.16 -3.47 -7.82
C ARG A 92 -3.10 -4.43 -7.13
N VAL A 93 -3.29 -4.25 -5.82
CA VAL A 93 -4.34 -4.97 -5.09
C VAL A 93 -5.54 -4.04 -5.01
N MET A 94 -6.66 -4.45 -5.61
CA MET A 94 -7.88 -3.65 -5.67
C MET A 94 -9.09 -4.36 -5.09
N THR A 95 -8.88 -5.52 -4.48
CA THR A 95 -9.91 -6.30 -3.79
C THR A 95 -9.33 -6.91 -2.53
N ALA A 96 -10.18 -7.38 -1.63
CA ALA A 96 -9.71 -8.14 -0.47
C ALA A 96 -9.14 -9.48 -0.96
N ILE A 97 -7.87 -9.72 -0.69
CA ILE A 97 -7.21 -10.98 -1.03
C ILE A 97 -6.71 -11.65 0.25
N GLY A 98 -6.48 -12.96 0.18
CA GLY A 98 -5.98 -13.72 1.30
C GLY A 98 -4.48 -13.54 1.54
N PRO A 99 -3.98 -14.08 2.66
CA PRO A 99 -2.57 -13.91 3.02
C PRO A 99 -1.60 -14.58 2.04
N ASP A 100 -1.94 -15.75 1.50
CA ASP A 100 -1.05 -16.45 0.57
C ASP A 100 -0.84 -15.64 -0.70
N GLU A 101 -1.90 -15.09 -1.24
CA GLU A 101 -1.83 -14.26 -2.44
C GLU A 101 -1.05 -12.97 -2.17
N MET A 102 -1.27 -12.37 -1.00
CA MET A 102 -0.54 -11.15 -0.62
C MET A 102 0.96 -11.41 -0.50
N VAL A 103 1.35 -12.50 0.17
CA VAL A 103 2.76 -12.88 0.29
C VAL A 103 3.40 -13.06 -1.08
N LYS A 104 2.69 -13.72 -1.99
CA LYS A 104 3.17 -13.94 -3.36
C LYS A 104 3.41 -12.62 -4.08
N LYS A 105 2.49 -11.67 -3.95
CA LYS A 105 2.65 -10.34 -4.55
C LYS A 105 3.82 -9.58 -3.97
N LEU A 106 3.98 -9.59 -2.64
CA LEU A 106 5.08 -8.90 -1.97
C LEU A 106 6.44 -9.46 -2.39
N ARG A 107 6.53 -10.79 -2.54
CA ARG A 107 7.78 -11.43 -2.96
C ARG A 107 8.19 -11.08 -4.39
N ALA A 108 7.23 -10.70 -5.23
CA ALA A 108 7.51 -10.29 -6.61
C ALA A 108 8.12 -8.89 -6.71
N ILE A 109 8.09 -8.11 -5.64
CA ILE A 109 8.55 -6.72 -5.63
C ILE A 109 10.00 -6.67 -5.14
N GLN A 110 10.86 -6.07 -5.95
CA GLN A 110 12.26 -5.88 -5.64
C GLN A 110 12.43 -4.63 -4.79
#